data_4775688df7527b66860a5affc0187e9e
#
_entry.id   4775688df7527b66860a5affc0187e9e
#
_cell.length_a   1.000
_cell.length_b   1.000
_cell.length_c   1.000
_cell.angle_alpha   90.00
_cell.angle_beta   90.00
_cell.angle_gamma   90.00
#
_symmetry.space_group_name_H-M   'P 1'
#
loop_
_entity.id
_entity.type
_entity.pdbx_description
1 polymer ?
#
loop_
_entity_poly.entity_id
_entity_poly.type
_entity_poly.pdbx_seq_one_letter_code
_entity_poly.pdbx_strand_id
1 'polypeptide(L)'
;MCIRDSFISDDFCDAAAQVDGIELYAVYSRSADTGNHFAERHNIPTVFTDYEQFLDSPIDAVYVASPNFAHCSQSIKAMEKKKHVLCEKVMASNEQEALSMIECAKKNHVVLLEAMRPDFDPAFDMIKNALPRIGKIRRASFEFCQYSSRYDRFKDGIIENAFNPALGNAAVSDIGVYCIHSLVRLFGTPKNIHSMSSSLENNFECSGIVLMEYPDMIAEAIYSKVTVSYRPSVIQGENGSILIDYISHPTQIELRLREGSRDPINGGIKEILPYSPVNNNMIYEIKNFLSLVENNGIEHEYLQYSLSLIHI
;
A
#
# COMPACT_ATOMS: atom_id res chain seq x y z
N MET A 1 1.01 17.36 7.90
CA MET A 1 1.17 16.54 6.69
C MET A 1 2.54 16.79 6.07
N CYS A 2 3.32 15.74 5.77
CA CYS A 2 4.58 15.90 5.02
C CYS A 2 4.31 15.78 3.53
N ILE A 3 4.62 16.79 2.75
CA ILE A 3 4.38 16.78 1.31
C ILE A 3 5.62 16.34 0.54
N ARG A 4 5.37 15.40 -0.34
CA ARG A 4 6.06 15.27 -1.60
C ARG A 4 5.13 15.81 -2.68
N ASP A 5 5.64 16.49 -3.68
CA ASP A 5 4.90 16.86 -4.89
C ASP A 5 4.56 15.56 -5.66
N SER A 6 3.53 14.85 -5.19
CA SER A 6 3.11 13.55 -5.70
C SER A 6 1.59 13.46 -5.67
N PHE A 7 1.03 12.83 -6.69
CA PHE A 7 -0.40 12.52 -6.80
C PHE A 7 -1.00 11.90 -5.53
N ILE A 8 -0.20 11.11 -4.77
CA ILE A 8 -0.70 10.45 -3.56
C ILE A 8 -1.08 11.45 -2.46
N SER A 9 -0.37 12.58 -2.36
CA SER A 9 -0.72 13.62 -1.39
C SER A 9 -1.99 14.38 -1.80
N ASP A 10 -2.20 14.58 -3.10
CA ASP A 10 -3.44 15.16 -3.62
C ASP A 10 -4.61 14.19 -3.35
N ASP A 11 -4.45 12.90 -3.69
CA ASP A 11 -5.45 11.85 -3.42
C ASP A 11 -5.79 11.76 -1.93
N PHE A 12 -4.78 11.87 -1.05
CA PHE A 12 -4.99 11.87 0.40
C PHE A 12 -5.84 13.06 0.85
N CYS A 13 -5.54 14.27 0.38
CA CYS A 13 -6.32 15.45 0.74
C CYS A 13 -7.78 15.34 0.27
N ASP A 14 -7.98 14.85 -0.97
CA ASP A 14 -9.31 14.64 -1.53
C ASP A 14 -10.11 13.56 -0.75
N ALA A 15 -9.44 12.53 -0.26
CA ALA A 15 -10.06 11.52 0.60
C ALA A 15 -10.35 12.07 2.00
N ALA A 16 -9.42 12.79 2.61
CA ALA A 16 -9.56 13.37 3.94
C ALA A 16 -10.72 14.39 4.00
N ALA A 17 -10.93 15.15 2.93
CA ALA A 17 -12.07 16.09 2.83
C ALA A 17 -13.44 15.39 2.84
N GLN A 18 -13.50 14.06 2.66
CA GLN A 18 -14.72 13.25 2.67
C GLN A 18 -14.91 12.46 3.98
N VAL A 19 -14.01 12.65 4.96
CA VAL A 19 -14.05 11.94 6.25
C VAL A 19 -14.32 12.95 7.37
N ASP A 20 -15.43 12.79 8.05
CA ASP A 20 -15.75 13.62 9.22
C ASP A 20 -14.73 13.41 10.34
N GLY A 21 -14.43 14.46 11.09
CA GLY A 21 -13.49 14.42 12.22
C GLY A 21 -12.03 14.64 11.83
N ILE A 22 -11.74 14.94 10.56
CA ILE A 22 -10.38 15.25 10.06
C ILE A 22 -10.31 16.70 9.56
N GLU A 23 -9.30 17.42 10.01
CA GLU A 23 -8.93 18.74 9.52
C GLU A 23 -7.50 18.76 8.97
N LEU A 24 -7.33 19.25 7.76
CA LEU A 24 -6.02 19.48 7.17
C LEU A 24 -5.45 20.82 7.66
N TYR A 25 -4.83 20.83 8.83
CA TYR A 25 -4.39 22.02 9.54
C TYR A 25 -3.12 22.65 8.96
N ALA A 26 -2.12 21.82 8.63
CA ALA A 26 -0.83 22.33 8.19
C ALA A 26 -0.13 21.38 7.22
N VAL A 27 0.79 21.94 6.47
CA VAL A 27 1.67 21.21 5.55
C VAL A 27 3.14 21.54 5.85
N TYR A 28 3.98 20.51 5.85
CA TYR A 28 5.42 20.67 5.84
C TYR A 28 5.97 20.42 4.43
N SER A 29 6.79 21.33 3.93
CA SER A 29 7.53 21.18 2.68
C SER A 29 8.93 21.77 2.83
N ARG A 30 9.95 21.15 2.23
CA ARG A 30 11.32 21.69 2.22
C ARG A 30 11.45 23.01 1.44
N SER A 31 10.48 23.31 0.58
CA SER A 31 10.41 24.55 -0.21
C SER A 31 9.11 25.29 0.13
N ALA A 32 9.23 26.56 0.45
CA ALA A 32 8.07 27.42 0.72
C ALA A 32 7.16 27.52 -0.51
N ASP A 33 7.73 27.68 -1.71
CA ASP A 33 6.96 27.79 -2.95
C ASP A 33 6.11 26.56 -3.22
N THR A 34 6.74 25.35 -3.12
CA THR A 34 6.02 24.09 -3.30
C THR A 34 4.96 23.91 -2.22
N GLY A 35 5.28 24.23 -0.96
CA GLY A 35 4.37 24.13 0.17
C GLY A 35 3.15 25.06 0.01
N ASN A 36 3.37 26.31 -0.34
CA ASN A 36 2.30 27.30 -0.56
C ASN A 36 1.39 26.89 -1.72
N HIS A 37 1.96 26.48 -2.84
CA HIS A 37 1.17 26.05 -4.00
C HIS A 37 0.29 24.83 -3.69
N PHE A 38 0.81 23.87 -2.91
CA PHE A 38 0.02 22.73 -2.45
C PHE A 38 -1.07 23.17 -1.45
N ALA A 39 -0.72 24.01 -0.48
CA ALA A 39 -1.64 24.51 0.52
C ALA A 39 -2.84 25.28 -0.09
N GLU A 40 -2.56 26.12 -1.11
CA GLU A 40 -3.58 26.82 -1.87
C GLU A 40 -4.56 25.88 -2.56
N ARG A 41 -4.07 24.81 -3.21
CA ARG A 41 -4.92 23.84 -3.91
C ARG A 41 -5.88 23.09 -2.97
N HIS A 42 -5.43 22.83 -1.75
CA HIS A 42 -6.17 22.01 -0.78
C HIS A 42 -6.76 22.82 0.39
N ASN A 43 -6.72 24.16 0.31
CA ASN A 43 -7.21 25.08 1.35
C ASN A 43 -6.59 24.82 2.74
N ILE A 44 -5.29 24.47 2.78
CA ILE A 44 -4.56 24.24 4.03
C ILE A 44 -4.02 25.57 4.55
N PRO A 45 -4.38 26.00 5.79
CA PRO A 45 -4.11 27.36 6.24
C PRO A 45 -2.66 27.66 6.56
N THR A 46 -1.84 26.63 6.88
CA THR A 46 -0.50 26.85 7.43
C THR A 46 0.57 26.03 6.69
N VAL A 47 1.69 26.69 6.36
CA VAL A 47 2.85 26.05 5.71
C VAL A 47 4.08 26.20 6.59
N PHE A 48 4.79 25.09 6.82
CA PHE A 48 6.05 25.07 7.52
C PHE A 48 7.18 24.59 6.59
N THR A 49 8.36 25.19 6.72
CA THR A 49 9.59 24.75 6.04
C THR A 49 10.61 24.13 7.00
N ASP A 50 10.33 24.21 8.30
CA ASP A 50 11.08 23.54 9.37
C ASP A 50 10.20 22.43 9.97
N TYR A 51 10.75 21.21 10.05
CA TYR A 51 9.97 20.05 10.48
C TYR A 51 9.71 20.06 12.00
N GLU A 52 10.66 20.58 12.80
CA GLU A 52 10.47 20.68 14.25
C GLU A 52 9.36 21.70 14.58
N GLN A 53 9.36 22.85 13.93
CA GLN A 53 8.28 23.83 14.09
C GLN A 53 6.91 23.28 13.66
N PHE A 54 6.88 22.49 12.58
CA PHE A 54 5.67 21.78 12.16
C PHE A 54 5.17 20.82 13.24
N LEU A 55 6.07 20.02 13.84
CA LEU A 55 5.71 19.09 14.90
C LEU A 55 5.33 19.78 16.22
N ASP A 56 5.84 20.97 16.51
CA ASP A 56 5.48 21.77 17.68
C ASP A 56 4.13 22.51 17.52
N SER A 57 3.56 22.49 16.32
CA SER A 57 2.22 23.06 16.07
C SER A 57 1.10 22.20 16.68
N PRO A 58 -0.13 22.75 16.84
CA PRO A 58 -1.24 22.05 17.49
C PRO A 58 -1.90 20.97 16.60
N ILE A 59 -1.10 20.16 15.93
CA ILE A 59 -1.55 18.99 15.17
C ILE A 59 -1.62 17.77 16.08
N ASP A 60 -2.58 16.87 15.85
CA ASP A 60 -2.71 15.61 16.59
C ASP A 60 -2.00 14.44 15.86
N ALA A 61 -1.97 14.51 14.53
CA ALA A 61 -1.45 13.44 13.70
C ALA A 61 -0.66 13.96 12.50
N VAL A 62 0.21 13.12 11.97
CA VAL A 62 1.02 13.39 10.77
C VAL A 62 0.80 12.29 9.73
N TYR A 63 0.40 12.69 8.51
CA TYR A 63 0.50 11.84 7.35
C TYR A 63 1.88 11.99 6.73
N VAL A 64 2.69 10.93 6.74
CA VAL A 64 4.07 10.93 6.24
C VAL A 64 4.08 10.37 4.82
N ALA A 65 4.21 11.25 3.82
CA ALA A 65 4.27 10.92 2.40
C ALA A 65 5.58 11.40 1.75
N SER A 66 6.67 11.38 2.50
CA SER A 66 8.02 11.71 2.05
C SER A 66 8.63 10.59 1.17
N PRO A 67 9.84 10.74 0.61
CA PRO A 67 10.55 9.61 0.02
C PRO A 67 10.78 8.48 1.02
N ASN A 68 10.75 7.21 0.56
CA ASN A 68 10.80 6.01 1.41
C ASN A 68 11.92 6.05 2.45
N PHE A 69 13.13 6.49 2.08
CA PHE A 69 14.28 6.59 3.01
C PHE A 69 14.05 7.55 4.20
N ALA A 70 13.07 8.43 4.13
CA ALA A 70 12.77 9.41 5.19
C ALA A 70 11.60 8.98 6.08
N HIS A 71 10.84 7.96 5.71
CA HIS A 71 9.66 7.50 6.44
C HIS A 71 9.97 7.21 7.91
N CYS A 72 10.98 6.37 8.16
CA CYS A 72 11.37 5.98 9.51
C CYS A 72 11.74 7.19 10.37
N SER A 73 12.69 8.00 9.92
CA SER A 73 13.20 9.13 10.69
C SER A 73 12.15 10.20 10.97
N GLN A 74 11.28 10.50 10.01
CA GLN A 74 10.22 11.48 10.19
C GLN A 74 9.09 10.96 11.09
N SER A 75 8.70 9.70 10.93
CA SER A 75 7.70 9.08 11.78
C SER A 75 8.15 9.01 13.24
N ILE A 76 9.40 8.60 13.50
CA ILE A 76 9.95 8.57 14.86
C ILE A 76 9.91 9.96 15.50
N LYS A 77 10.40 10.99 14.82
CA LYS A 77 10.33 12.37 15.33
C LYS A 77 8.91 12.84 15.66
N ALA A 78 7.94 12.52 14.79
CA ALA A 78 6.54 12.85 15.04
C ALA A 78 6.00 12.13 16.28
N MET A 79 6.28 10.83 16.41
CA MET A 79 5.85 10.04 17.57
C MET A 79 6.51 10.44 18.87
N GLU A 80 7.78 10.87 18.85
CA GLU A 80 8.47 11.46 20.03
C GLU A 80 7.81 12.77 20.49
N LYS A 81 7.21 13.53 19.58
CA LYS A 81 6.37 14.71 19.85
C LYS A 81 4.90 14.36 20.14
N LYS A 82 4.61 13.08 20.42
CA LYS A 82 3.26 12.59 20.75
C LYS A 82 2.24 12.78 19.63
N LYS A 83 2.69 12.79 18.38
CA LYS A 83 1.78 12.83 17.22
C LYS A 83 1.51 11.40 16.74
N HIS A 84 0.26 11.09 16.43
CA HIS A 84 -0.10 9.86 15.73
C HIS A 84 0.46 9.90 14.31
N VAL A 85 0.76 8.75 13.72
CA VAL A 85 1.39 8.69 12.39
C VAL A 85 0.62 7.74 11.48
N LEU A 86 0.18 8.25 10.33
CA LEU A 86 -0.19 7.49 9.16
C LEU A 86 0.98 7.60 8.16
N CYS A 87 1.70 6.52 7.93
CA CYS A 87 2.90 6.50 7.10
C CYS A 87 2.62 5.83 5.76
N GLU A 88 2.98 6.49 4.65
CA GLU A 88 2.91 5.86 3.34
C GLU A 88 3.69 4.55 3.25
N LYS A 89 3.21 3.68 2.38
CA LYS A 89 3.88 2.42 2.04
C LYS A 89 5.15 2.73 1.18
N VAL A 90 6.21 2.00 1.29
CA VAL A 90 6.51 1.05 2.36
C VAL A 90 6.91 1.81 3.61
N MET A 91 6.37 1.38 4.75
CA MET A 91 6.56 2.10 6.02
C MET A 91 8.02 2.26 6.40
N ALA A 92 8.86 1.28 6.07
CA ALA A 92 10.28 1.26 6.38
C ALA A 92 11.08 0.55 5.29
N SER A 93 12.38 0.83 5.22
CA SER A 93 13.28 0.26 4.22
C SER A 93 13.86 -1.12 4.62
N ASN A 94 13.73 -1.47 5.90
CA ASN A 94 14.21 -2.73 6.47
C ASN A 94 13.52 -3.02 7.82
N GLU A 95 13.70 -4.26 8.31
CA GLU A 95 13.10 -4.74 9.56
C GLU A 95 13.48 -3.89 10.77
N GLN A 96 14.76 -3.51 10.90
CA GLN A 96 15.24 -2.74 12.03
C GLN A 96 14.56 -1.37 12.14
N GLU A 97 14.34 -0.71 11.02
CA GLU A 97 13.59 0.54 10.96
C GLU A 97 12.13 0.33 11.35
N ALA A 98 11.46 -0.70 10.82
CA ALA A 98 10.08 -1.00 11.16
C ALA A 98 9.89 -1.30 12.64
N LEU A 99 10.76 -2.14 13.22
CA LEU A 99 10.74 -2.45 14.65
C LEU A 99 10.96 -1.18 15.49
N SER A 100 11.92 -0.33 15.09
CA SER A 100 12.19 0.94 15.80
C SER A 100 10.99 1.89 15.77
N MET A 101 10.27 1.96 14.65
CA MET A 101 9.03 2.74 14.52
C MET A 101 7.93 2.20 15.43
N ILE A 102 7.72 0.88 15.44
CA ILE A 102 6.69 0.21 16.27
C ILE A 102 7.00 0.40 17.77
N GLU A 103 8.25 0.22 18.17
CA GLU A 103 8.68 0.45 19.56
C GLU A 103 8.51 1.91 19.98
N CYS A 104 8.83 2.85 19.07
CA CYS A 104 8.64 4.28 19.32
C CYS A 104 7.16 4.62 19.50
N ALA A 105 6.26 4.07 18.68
CA ALA A 105 4.81 4.25 18.80
C ALA A 105 4.30 3.76 20.16
N LYS A 106 4.66 2.54 20.56
CA LYS A 106 4.32 1.95 21.86
C LYS A 106 4.82 2.79 23.03
N LYS A 107 6.11 3.17 23.03
CA LYS A 107 6.74 3.98 24.07
C LYS A 107 6.06 5.34 24.24
N ASN A 108 5.61 5.94 23.15
CA ASN A 108 5.01 7.27 23.15
C ASN A 108 3.50 7.24 23.30
N HIS A 109 2.86 6.06 23.30
CA HIS A 109 1.41 5.87 23.37
C HIS A 109 0.68 6.58 22.24
N VAL A 110 1.18 6.42 21.00
CA VAL A 110 0.58 6.96 19.78
C VAL A 110 0.34 5.86 18.75
N VAL A 111 -0.61 6.08 17.88
CA VAL A 111 -0.91 5.16 16.77
C VAL A 111 0.13 5.35 15.67
N LEU A 112 0.66 4.25 15.16
CA LEU A 112 1.41 4.16 13.91
C LEU A 112 0.64 3.23 12.97
N LEU A 113 0.28 3.69 11.79
CA LEU A 113 -0.39 2.88 10.77
C LEU A 113 0.31 3.05 9.42
N GLU A 114 0.56 1.94 8.72
CA GLU A 114 0.99 1.97 7.32
C GLU A 114 -0.22 2.22 6.40
N ALA A 115 -0.10 3.17 5.49
CA ALA A 115 -1.12 3.49 4.50
C ALA A 115 -1.16 2.44 3.38
N MET A 116 -1.53 1.22 3.74
CA MET A 116 -1.67 0.09 2.83
C MET A 116 -3.13 -0.06 2.42
N ARG A 117 -3.54 0.66 1.40
CA ARG A 117 -4.93 0.76 0.90
C ARG A 117 -5.72 -0.56 0.88
N PRO A 118 -5.15 -1.70 0.41
CA PRO A 118 -5.87 -2.98 0.40
C PRO A 118 -6.32 -3.46 1.78
N ASP A 119 -5.62 -3.10 2.86
CA ASP A 119 -5.96 -3.56 4.21
C ASP A 119 -7.33 -3.08 4.69
N PHE A 120 -7.74 -1.94 4.20
CA PHE A 120 -8.93 -1.24 4.68
C PHE A 120 -10.07 -1.30 3.66
N ASP A 121 -9.80 -1.75 2.44
CA ASP A 121 -10.81 -1.85 1.39
C ASP A 121 -11.74 -3.05 1.65
N PRO A 122 -13.07 -2.83 1.74
CA PRO A 122 -14.06 -3.90 1.97
C PRO A 122 -13.99 -5.04 0.93
N ALA A 123 -13.40 -4.81 -0.24
CA ALA A 123 -13.15 -5.83 -1.24
C ALA A 123 -12.34 -7.02 -0.66
N PHE A 124 -11.37 -6.74 0.20
CA PHE A 124 -10.53 -7.81 0.79
C PHE A 124 -11.29 -8.69 1.78
N ASP A 125 -12.19 -8.12 2.57
CA ASP A 125 -13.07 -8.91 3.44
C ASP A 125 -14.04 -9.77 2.61
N MET A 126 -14.53 -9.21 1.50
CA MET A 126 -15.38 -9.96 0.57
C MET A 126 -14.63 -11.13 -0.09
N ILE A 127 -13.38 -10.90 -0.54
CA ILE A 127 -12.50 -11.95 -1.06
C ILE A 127 -12.29 -13.03 0.01
N LYS A 128 -11.90 -12.65 1.24
CA LYS A 128 -11.68 -13.56 2.36
C LYS A 128 -12.91 -14.41 2.67
N ASN A 129 -14.08 -13.81 2.68
CA ASN A 129 -15.36 -14.49 2.92
C ASN A 129 -15.75 -15.44 1.77
N ALA A 130 -15.26 -15.20 0.56
CA ALA A 130 -15.51 -16.06 -0.60
C ALA A 130 -14.55 -17.25 -0.71
N LEU A 131 -13.38 -17.25 -0.04
CA LEU A 131 -12.39 -18.32 -0.10
C LEU A 131 -12.96 -19.72 0.18
N PRO A 132 -13.82 -19.94 1.21
CA PRO A 132 -14.39 -21.27 1.48
C PRO A 132 -15.18 -21.84 0.30
N ARG A 133 -15.76 -21.00 -0.55
CA ARG A 133 -16.59 -21.42 -1.69
C ARG A 133 -15.78 -22.11 -2.79
N ILE A 134 -14.51 -21.77 -2.93
CA ILE A 134 -13.63 -22.36 -3.95
C ILE A 134 -12.88 -23.61 -3.44
N GLY A 135 -13.15 -24.04 -2.21
CA GLY A 135 -12.55 -25.24 -1.61
C GLY A 135 -11.10 -25.01 -1.16
N LYS A 136 -10.32 -26.09 -1.04
CA LYS A 136 -8.92 -25.99 -0.62
C LYS A 136 -8.12 -25.18 -1.64
N ILE A 137 -7.47 -24.11 -1.19
CA ILE A 137 -6.63 -23.26 -2.04
C ILE A 137 -5.38 -24.01 -2.42
N ARG A 138 -5.01 -23.95 -3.70
CA ARG A 138 -3.81 -24.63 -4.26
C ARG A 138 -2.83 -23.67 -4.90
N ARG A 139 -3.33 -22.54 -5.39
CA ARG A 139 -2.51 -21.52 -6.03
C ARG A 139 -3.11 -20.13 -5.87
N ALA A 140 -2.23 -19.11 -5.77
CA ALA A 140 -2.60 -17.71 -5.94
C ALA A 140 -1.57 -17.05 -6.86
N SER A 141 -2.05 -16.22 -7.81
CA SER A 141 -1.21 -15.43 -8.69
C SER A 141 -1.70 -14.01 -8.66
N PHE A 142 -0.94 -13.13 -8.01
CA PHE A 142 -1.28 -11.71 -7.93
C PHE A 142 -0.36 -10.90 -8.82
N GLU A 143 -0.95 -9.99 -9.57
CA GLU A 143 -0.24 -9.26 -10.61
C GLU A 143 -0.54 -7.77 -10.55
N PHE A 144 0.53 -6.97 -10.59
CA PHE A 144 0.45 -5.53 -10.77
C PHE A 144 1.56 -5.06 -11.72
N CYS A 145 1.22 -5.00 -13.00
CA CYS A 145 2.10 -4.50 -14.04
C CYS A 145 1.48 -3.25 -14.65
N GLN A 146 2.09 -2.11 -14.35
CA GLN A 146 1.64 -0.80 -14.82
C GLN A 146 2.79 -0.07 -15.49
N TYR A 147 2.62 0.27 -16.79
CA TYR A 147 3.57 1.14 -17.47
C TYR A 147 3.55 2.53 -16.84
N SER A 148 4.64 2.89 -16.17
CA SER A 148 4.75 4.15 -15.46
C SER A 148 4.76 5.34 -16.44
N SER A 149 3.96 6.36 -16.17
CA SER A 149 3.96 7.61 -16.94
C SER A 149 5.33 8.33 -16.95
N ARG A 150 6.24 7.95 -16.04
CA ARG A 150 7.59 8.50 -15.93
C ARG A 150 8.64 7.69 -16.68
N TYR A 151 8.27 6.51 -17.21
CA TYR A 151 9.23 5.63 -17.88
C TYR A 151 9.65 6.17 -19.24
N ASP A 152 8.78 6.90 -19.97
CA ASP A 152 9.16 7.54 -21.22
C ASP A 152 10.23 8.61 -21.00
N ARG A 153 10.12 9.41 -19.94
CA ARG A 153 11.15 10.38 -19.56
C ARG A 153 12.47 9.71 -19.19
N PHE A 154 12.41 8.56 -18.55
CA PHE A 154 13.62 7.76 -18.28
C PHE A 154 14.30 7.32 -19.59
N LYS A 155 13.55 6.86 -20.59
CA LYS A 155 14.09 6.53 -21.93
C LYS A 155 14.69 7.74 -22.64
N ASP A 156 14.20 8.93 -22.36
CA ASP A 156 14.73 10.20 -22.86
C ASP A 156 15.94 10.70 -22.03
N GLY A 157 16.46 9.90 -21.09
CA GLY A 157 17.62 10.22 -20.25
C GLY A 157 17.29 11.08 -19.02
N ILE A 158 16.02 11.30 -18.69
CA ILE A 158 15.58 12.10 -17.53
C ILE A 158 15.19 11.17 -16.39
N ILE A 159 16.06 11.07 -15.38
CA ILE A 159 15.80 10.21 -14.21
C ILE A 159 14.99 10.98 -13.17
N GLU A 160 13.69 10.73 -13.14
CA GLU A 160 12.82 11.22 -12.07
C GLU A 160 12.99 10.42 -10.78
N ASN A 161 12.57 11.00 -9.64
CA ASN A 161 12.70 10.39 -8.32
C ASN A 161 12.16 8.96 -8.25
N ALA A 162 11.03 8.67 -8.93
CA ALA A 162 10.38 7.36 -8.92
C ALA A 162 11.19 6.25 -9.63
N PHE A 163 12.21 6.62 -10.41
CA PHE A 163 13.16 5.72 -11.09
C PHE A 163 14.60 5.89 -10.57
N ASN A 164 14.77 6.58 -9.45
CA ASN A 164 16.07 6.77 -8.81
C ASN A 164 16.28 5.79 -7.65
N PRO A 165 17.13 4.74 -7.80
CA PRO A 165 17.38 3.76 -6.76
C PRO A 165 18.08 4.35 -5.52
N ALA A 166 18.83 5.45 -5.67
CA ALA A 166 19.49 6.12 -4.53
C ALA A 166 18.50 6.70 -3.50
N LEU A 167 17.22 6.79 -3.86
CA LEU A 167 16.15 7.23 -2.97
C LEU A 167 15.39 6.06 -2.29
N GLY A 168 15.92 4.83 -2.39
CA GLY A 168 15.27 3.63 -1.86
C GLY A 168 14.06 3.18 -2.68
N ASN A 169 13.97 3.61 -3.96
CA ASN A 169 12.85 3.26 -4.83
C ASN A 169 13.20 2.03 -5.68
N ALA A 170 12.22 1.12 -5.79
CA ALA A 170 12.25 -0.07 -6.63
C ALA A 170 10.82 -0.41 -7.07
N ALA A 171 10.63 -1.24 -8.10
CA ALA A 171 9.30 -1.65 -8.50
C ALA A 171 8.65 -2.56 -7.44
N VAL A 172 9.44 -3.38 -6.74
CA VAL A 172 8.93 -4.20 -5.63
C VAL A 172 8.31 -3.35 -4.54
N SER A 173 8.98 -2.29 -4.09
CA SER A 173 8.51 -1.43 -3.01
C SER A 173 7.40 -0.45 -3.45
N ASP A 174 7.28 -0.17 -4.73
CA ASP A 174 6.27 0.77 -5.23
C ASP A 174 4.95 0.07 -5.60
N ILE A 175 5.01 -1.00 -6.37
CA ILE A 175 3.82 -1.70 -6.88
C ILE A 175 3.80 -3.19 -6.51
N GLY A 176 4.94 -3.88 -6.47
CA GLY A 176 5.04 -5.28 -6.05
C GLY A 176 4.52 -5.51 -4.64
N VAL A 177 4.71 -4.52 -3.78
CA VAL A 177 4.25 -4.50 -2.39
C VAL A 177 2.74 -4.79 -2.26
N TYR A 178 1.91 -4.31 -3.17
CA TYR A 178 0.47 -4.57 -3.14
C TYR A 178 0.15 -6.06 -3.36
N CYS A 179 0.87 -6.72 -4.27
CA CYS A 179 0.70 -8.16 -4.49
C CYS A 179 1.19 -8.98 -3.29
N ILE A 180 2.39 -8.67 -2.80
CA ILE A 180 3.03 -9.39 -1.69
C ILE A 180 2.22 -9.23 -0.42
N HIS A 181 1.86 -8.00 -0.07
CA HIS A 181 1.08 -7.68 1.12
C HIS A 181 -0.29 -8.38 1.11
N SER A 182 -0.98 -8.33 -0.02
CA SER A 182 -2.28 -8.97 -0.17
C SER A 182 -2.21 -10.50 -0.03
N LEU A 183 -1.14 -11.14 -0.51
CA LEU A 183 -0.89 -12.57 -0.30
C LEU A 183 -0.65 -12.89 1.18
N VAL A 184 0.18 -12.08 1.86
CA VAL A 184 0.45 -12.25 3.30
C VAL A 184 -0.81 -12.03 4.13
N ARG A 185 -1.60 -11.02 3.82
CA ARG A 185 -2.87 -10.76 4.51
C ARG A 185 -3.88 -11.91 4.37
N LEU A 186 -3.98 -12.51 3.20
CA LEU A 186 -4.95 -13.59 2.94
C LEU A 186 -4.47 -14.95 3.44
N PHE A 187 -3.19 -15.25 3.38
CA PHE A 187 -2.63 -16.58 3.58
C PHE A 187 -1.58 -16.69 4.69
N GLY A 188 -1.23 -15.56 5.31
CA GLY A 188 -0.18 -15.48 6.34
C GLY A 188 1.24 -15.48 5.75
N THR A 189 2.23 -15.61 6.64
CA THR A 189 3.65 -15.62 6.27
C THR A 189 4.01 -16.92 5.53
N PRO A 190 4.65 -16.84 4.34
CA PRO A 190 5.08 -18.01 3.60
C PRO A 190 6.23 -18.75 4.32
N LYS A 191 6.36 -20.05 4.05
CA LYS A 191 7.43 -20.90 4.59
C LYS A 191 8.78 -20.65 3.93
N ASN A 192 8.77 -20.48 2.61
CA ASN A 192 9.95 -20.18 1.80
C ASN A 192 9.60 -19.13 0.73
N ILE A 193 10.62 -18.37 0.33
CA ILE A 193 10.49 -17.31 -0.66
C ILE A 193 11.66 -17.40 -1.65
N HIS A 194 11.34 -17.25 -2.94
CA HIS A 194 12.32 -17.12 -4.02
C HIS A 194 11.92 -15.93 -4.91
N SER A 195 12.88 -15.17 -5.38
CA SER A 195 12.60 -14.04 -6.26
C SER A 195 13.57 -13.98 -7.44
N MET A 196 13.08 -13.38 -8.52
CA MET A 196 13.89 -12.93 -9.66
C MET A 196 13.42 -11.55 -10.06
N SER A 197 14.36 -10.68 -10.39
CA SER A 197 14.05 -9.35 -10.87
C SER A 197 14.91 -8.92 -12.05
N SER A 198 14.47 -7.89 -12.73
CA SER A 198 15.17 -7.23 -13.82
C SER A 198 15.39 -5.78 -13.48
N SER A 199 16.56 -5.25 -13.84
CA SER A 199 16.92 -3.86 -13.58
C SER A 199 17.17 -3.09 -14.88
N LEU A 200 16.93 -1.79 -14.83
CA LEU A 200 17.31 -0.84 -15.89
C LEU A 200 18.81 -0.52 -15.79
N GLU A 201 19.31 0.22 -16.76
CA GLU A 201 20.73 0.60 -16.90
C GLU A 201 21.28 1.40 -15.71
N ASN A 202 20.43 2.09 -14.96
CA ASN A 202 20.78 2.82 -13.75
C ASN A 202 20.66 1.96 -12.46
N ASN A 203 20.55 0.64 -12.58
CA ASN A 203 20.30 -0.33 -11.52
C ASN A 203 18.94 -0.15 -10.79
N PHE A 204 18.00 0.57 -11.38
CA PHE A 204 16.64 0.60 -10.85
C PHE A 204 15.95 -0.74 -11.12
N GLU A 205 15.54 -1.45 -10.07
CA GLU A 205 14.75 -2.67 -10.19
C GLU A 205 13.38 -2.31 -10.75
N CYS A 206 13.07 -2.77 -11.96
CA CYS A 206 11.91 -2.30 -12.73
C CYS A 206 10.79 -3.32 -12.87
N SER A 207 11.08 -4.59 -12.66
CA SER A 207 10.13 -5.70 -12.79
C SER A 207 10.63 -6.92 -12.01
N GLY A 208 9.73 -7.75 -11.52
CA GLY A 208 10.10 -8.97 -10.84
C GLY A 208 8.96 -9.92 -10.59
N ILE A 209 9.34 -11.06 -10.04
CA ILE A 209 8.45 -12.11 -9.55
C ILE A 209 8.94 -12.59 -8.19
N VAL A 210 8.02 -12.72 -7.24
CA VAL A 210 8.26 -13.34 -5.94
C VAL A 210 7.41 -14.60 -5.86
N LEU A 211 8.06 -15.75 -5.65
CA LEU A 211 7.42 -17.05 -5.42
C LEU A 211 7.38 -17.34 -3.93
N MET A 212 6.23 -17.75 -3.44
CA MET A 212 5.96 -18.02 -2.03
C MET A 212 5.45 -19.43 -1.84
N GLU A 213 6.12 -20.20 -0.98
CA GLU A 213 5.70 -21.55 -0.60
C GLU A 213 4.90 -21.51 0.71
N TYR A 214 3.70 -22.10 0.69
CA TYR A 214 2.86 -22.35 1.85
C TYR A 214 2.68 -23.86 2.05
N PRO A 215 2.22 -24.37 3.20
CA PRO A 215 2.09 -25.80 3.45
C PRO A 215 1.28 -26.57 2.40
N ASP A 216 0.24 -25.95 1.84
CA ASP A 216 -0.72 -26.61 0.95
C ASP A 216 -0.88 -25.92 -0.41
N MET A 217 -0.21 -24.78 -0.62
CA MET A 217 -0.34 -23.99 -1.84
C MET A 217 0.97 -23.27 -2.19
N ILE A 218 1.06 -22.86 -3.43
CA ILE A 218 2.08 -21.91 -3.90
C ILE A 218 1.43 -20.60 -4.30
N ALA A 219 2.14 -19.49 -4.11
CA ALA A 219 1.70 -18.20 -4.59
C ALA A 219 2.82 -17.47 -5.35
N GLU A 220 2.42 -16.55 -6.20
CA GLU A 220 3.33 -15.69 -6.93
C GLU A 220 2.82 -14.24 -6.93
N ALA A 221 3.75 -13.31 -6.74
CA ALA A 221 3.54 -11.89 -6.93
C ALA A 221 4.34 -11.45 -8.15
N ILE A 222 3.67 -10.92 -9.16
CA ILE A 222 4.26 -10.47 -10.43
C ILE A 222 4.07 -8.97 -10.52
N TYR A 223 5.15 -8.24 -10.80
CA TYR A 223 5.06 -6.78 -10.86
C TYR A 223 6.01 -6.18 -11.89
N SER A 224 5.60 -5.04 -12.49
CA SER A 224 6.44 -4.31 -13.44
C SER A 224 6.01 -2.84 -13.54
N LYS A 225 6.99 -1.94 -13.54
CA LYS A 225 6.78 -0.50 -13.80
C LYS A 225 7.03 -0.10 -15.26
N VAL A 226 7.47 -1.03 -16.08
CA VAL A 226 7.89 -0.79 -17.46
C VAL A 226 7.09 -1.58 -18.51
N THR A 227 6.12 -2.36 -18.04
CA THR A 227 5.18 -3.10 -18.90
C THR A 227 3.76 -2.96 -18.35
N VAL A 228 2.77 -3.30 -19.18
CA VAL A 228 1.37 -3.40 -18.74
C VAL A 228 0.92 -4.86 -18.85
N SER A 229 0.12 -5.32 -17.89
CA SER A 229 -0.60 -6.59 -17.99
C SER A 229 -2.11 -6.35 -17.92
N TYR A 230 -2.83 -7.18 -18.66
CA TYR A 230 -4.30 -7.18 -18.70
C TYR A 230 -4.89 -8.41 -17.99
N ARG A 231 -4.04 -9.19 -17.29
CA ARG A 231 -4.49 -10.37 -16.55
C ARG A 231 -5.00 -9.98 -15.18
N PRO A 232 -6.11 -10.56 -14.70
CA PRO A 232 -6.55 -10.39 -13.33
C PRO A 232 -5.62 -11.14 -12.37
N SER A 233 -5.56 -10.69 -11.13
CA SER A 233 -5.06 -11.51 -10.02
C SER A 233 -6.05 -12.64 -9.75
N VAL A 234 -5.54 -13.86 -9.45
CA VAL A 234 -6.37 -15.06 -9.35
C VAL A 234 -6.01 -15.88 -8.11
N ILE A 235 -7.04 -16.31 -7.37
CA ILE A 235 -6.92 -17.35 -6.34
C ILE A 235 -7.62 -18.61 -6.84
N GLN A 236 -6.92 -19.75 -6.80
CA GLN A 236 -7.38 -21.02 -7.35
C GLN A 236 -7.53 -22.07 -6.25
N GLY A 237 -8.74 -22.55 -6.09
CA GLY A 237 -9.09 -23.66 -5.21
C GLY A 237 -9.56 -24.88 -6.00
N GLU A 238 -9.77 -25.99 -5.28
CA GLU A 238 -10.19 -27.27 -5.89
C GLU A 238 -11.60 -27.21 -6.51
N ASN A 239 -12.46 -26.29 -6.04
CA ASN A 239 -13.84 -26.15 -6.49
C ASN A 239 -14.10 -24.91 -7.33
N GLY A 240 -13.10 -24.03 -7.51
CA GLY A 240 -13.30 -22.80 -8.28
C GLY A 240 -12.14 -21.83 -8.16
N SER A 241 -12.37 -20.61 -8.62
CA SER A 241 -11.40 -19.52 -8.60
C SER A 241 -12.04 -18.19 -8.27
N ILE A 242 -11.28 -17.27 -7.68
CA ILE A 242 -11.65 -15.87 -7.51
C ILE A 242 -10.72 -15.06 -8.40
N LEU A 243 -11.31 -14.20 -9.24
CA LEU A 243 -10.58 -13.28 -10.11
C LEU A 243 -10.78 -11.86 -9.58
N ILE A 244 -9.70 -11.12 -9.49
CA ILE A 244 -9.64 -9.74 -8.96
C ILE A 244 -9.03 -8.88 -10.05
N ASP A 245 -9.76 -7.91 -10.54
CA ASP A 245 -9.33 -7.09 -11.68
C ASP A 245 -8.11 -6.21 -11.38
N TYR A 246 -8.09 -5.59 -10.20
CA TYR A 246 -7.00 -4.71 -9.79
C TYR A 246 -6.64 -4.92 -8.31
N ILE A 247 -5.42 -5.37 -8.02
CA ILE A 247 -5.07 -5.83 -6.67
C ILE A 247 -4.94 -4.70 -5.64
N SER A 248 -4.53 -3.49 -6.04
CA SER A 248 -4.35 -2.36 -5.12
C SER A 248 -5.69 -1.68 -4.76
N HIS A 249 -6.69 -1.74 -5.64
CA HIS A 249 -8.02 -1.18 -5.46
C HIS A 249 -9.01 -1.90 -6.38
N PRO A 250 -9.52 -3.06 -5.97
CA PRO A 250 -10.44 -3.83 -6.80
C PRO A 250 -11.65 -3.02 -7.24
N THR A 251 -12.07 -3.18 -8.49
CA THR A 251 -13.33 -2.62 -8.98
C THR A 251 -14.34 -3.71 -9.31
N GLN A 252 -13.86 -4.92 -9.59
CA GLN A 252 -14.68 -6.09 -9.82
C GLN A 252 -14.01 -7.35 -9.27
N ILE A 253 -14.82 -8.18 -8.59
CA ILE A 253 -14.41 -9.48 -8.08
C ILE A 253 -15.34 -10.52 -8.68
N GLU A 254 -14.77 -11.46 -9.44
CA GLU A 254 -15.52 -12.55 -10.07
C GLU A 254 -15.21 -13.88 -9.38
N LEU A 255 -16.24 -14.58 -8.96
CA LEU A 255 -16.16 -15.95 -8.46
C LEU A 255 -16.55 -16.91 -9.60
N ARG A 256 -15.73 -17.91 -9.86
CA ARG A 256 -15.99 -19.00 -10.80
C ARG A 256 -16.01 -20.32 -10.07
N LEU A 257 -17.15 -20.96 -9.98
CA LEU A 257 -17.31 -22.29 -9.37
C LEU A 257 -17.31 -23.37 -10.45
N ARG A 258 -16.47 -24.38 -10.28
CA ARG A 258 -16.26 -25.45 -11.26
C ARG A 258 -17.49 -26.33 -11.48
N GLU A 259 -18.23 -26.66 -10.44
CA GLU A 259 -19.44 -27.52 -10.47
C GLU A 259 -19.27 -28.80 -11.30
N GLY A 260 -18.13 -29.49 -11.13
CA GLY A 260 -17.82 -30.69 -11.88
C GLY A 260 -17.25 -30.48 -13.29
N SER A 261 -17.32 -29.26 -13.84
CA SER A 261 -16.73 -28.95 -15.15
C SER A 261 -15.21 -29.05 -15.11
N ARG A 262 -14.63 -29.46 -16.24
CA ARG A 262 -13.17 -29.45 -16.51
C ARG A 262 -12.80 -28.45 -17.61
N ASP A 263 -13.78 -27.79 -18.21
CA ASP A 263 -13.55 -26.76 -19.25
C ASP A 263 -13.09 -25.45 -18.58
N PRO A 264 -11.85 -24.99 -18.83
CA PRO A 264 -11.30 -23.79 -18.19
C PRO A 264 -11.87 -22.49 -18.79
N ILE A 265 -12.54 -22.54 -19.93
CA ILE A 265 -13.01 -21.35 -20.64
C ILE A 265 -14.51 -21.12 -20.42
N ASN A 266 -15.32 -22.16 -20.70
CA ASN A 266 -16.78 -22.03 -20.73
C ASN A 266 -17.47 -22.80 -19.58
N GLY A 267 -16.71 -23.55 -18.78
CA GLY A 267 -17.26 -24.37 -17.72
C GLY A 267 -17.54 -23.62 -16.42
N GLY A 268 -18.44 -24.18 -15.60
CA GLY A 268 -18.75 -23.69 -14.27
C GLY A 268 -19.72 -22.50 -14.25
N ILE A 269 -19.97 -22.00 -13.04
CA ILE A 269 -20.85 -20.84 -12.78
C ILE A 269 -19.99 -19.62 -12.52
N LYS A 270 -20.35 -18.50 -13.13
CA LYS A 270 -19.76 -17.18 -12.91
C LYS A 270 -20.69 -16.34 -12.07
N GLU A 271 -20.14 -15.70 -11.05
CA GLU A 271 -20.84 -14.77 -10.16
C GLU A 271 -19.95 -13.54 -9.94
N ILE A 272 -20.50 -12.36 -10.16
CA ILE A 272 -19.84 -11.12 -9.74
C ILE A 272 -20.24 -10.86 -8.30
N LEU A 273 -19.26 -10.74 -7.40
CA LEU A 273 -19.54 -10.42 -6.01
C LEU A 273 -20.07 -8.99 -5.90
N PRO A 274 -21.05 -8.73 -4.99
CA PRO A 274 -21.75 -7.45 -4.91
C PRO A 274 -20.88 -6.36 -4.23
N TYR A 275 -19.78 -6.00 -4.88
CA TYR A 275 -18.86 -4.95 -4.44
C TYR A 275 -19.18 -3.64 -5.19
N SER A 276 -19.22 -2.54 -4.42
CA SER A 276 -19.40 -1.19 -4.95
C SER A 276 -18.14 -0.37 -4.67
N PRO A 277 -17.24 -0.23 -5.63
CA PRO A 277 -16.00 0.51 -5.43
C PRO A 277 -16.27 2.00 -5.23
N VAL A 278 -15.43 2.64 -4.42
CA VAL A 278 -15.38 4.11 -4.30
C VAL A 278 -14.29 4.66 -5.21
N ASN A 279 -14.42 5.91 -5.65
CA ASN A 279 -13.44 6.54 -6.54
C ASN A 279 -12.04 6.66 -5.90
N ASN A 280 -11.98 6.93 -4.60
CA ASN A 280 -10.74 7.04 -3.84
C ASN A 280 -10.82 6.20 -2.57
N ASN A 281 -10.27 4.99 -2.60
CA ASN A 281 -10.34 4.07 -1.46
C ASN A 281 -9.41 4.43 -0.29
N MET A 282 -8.61 5.50 -0.37
CA MET A 282 -7.89 6.06 0.78
C MET A 282 -8.84 6.51 1.90
N ILE A 283 -10.11 6.77 1.58
CA ILE A 283 -11.14 7.03 2.58
C ILE A 283 -11.19 5.93 3.65
N TYR A 284 -10.99 4.68 3.27
CA TYR A 284 -11.06 3.55 4.20
C TYR A 284 -9.87 3.51 5.17
N GLU A 285 -8.65 3.76 4.68
CA GLU A 285 -7.46 3.81 5.55
C GLU A 285 -7.51 5.00 6.52
N ILE A 286 -7.99 6.17 6.05
CA ILE A 286 -8.17 7.36 6.87
C ILE A 286 -9.20 7.10 7.98
N LYS A 287 -10.35 6.49 7.66
CA LYS A 287 -11.36 6.10 8.66
C LYS A 287 -10.84 5.10 9.68
N ASN A 288 -10.06 4.11 9.23
CA ASN A 288 -9.43 3.16 10.14
C ASN A 288 -8.39 3.82 11.04
N PHE A 289 -7.56 4.68 10.49
CA PHE A 289 -6.59 5.46 11.27
C PHE A 289 -7.29 6.30 12.34
N LEU A 290 -8.33 7.03 11.99
CA LEU A 290 -9.14 7.82 12.93
C LEU A 290 -9.74 6.92 14.03
N SER A 291 -10.33 5.80 13.65
CA SER A 291 -10.88 4.84 14.61
C SER A 291 -9.81 4.29 15.57
N LEU A 292 -8.61 3.99 15.10
CA LEU A 292 -7.51 3.56 15.97
C LEU A 292 -7.10 4.68 16.94
N VAL A 293 -7.03 5.92 16.47
CA VAL A 293 -6.70 7.07 17.32
C VAL A 293 -7.74 7.27 18.41
N GLU A 294 -9.03 7.28 18.06
CA GLU A 294 -10.14 7.47 19.00
C GLU A 294 -10.25 6.35 20.05
N ASN A 295 -9.89 5.12 19.68
CA ASN A 295 -9.95 3.97 20.56
C ASN A 295 -8.61 3.61 21.23
N ASN A 296 -7.58 4.47 21.14
CA ASN A 296 -6.22 4.21 21.64
C ASN A 296 -5.65 2.86 21.14
N GLY A 297 -5.89 2.53 19.88
CA GLY A 297 -5.48 1.31 19.22
C GLY A 297 -3.98 1.32 18.87
N ILE A 298 -3.10 1.38 19.87
CA ILE A 298 -1.64 1.44 19.69
C ILE A 298 -1.09 0.09 19.18
N GLU A 299 -1.65 -1.00 19.66
CA GLU A 299 -1.34 -2.36 19.21
C GLU A 299 -2.49 -2.89 18.37
N HIS A 300 -2.23 -3.13 17.10
CA HIS A 300 -3.21 -3.64 16.14
C HIS A 300 -2.57 -4.61 15.15
N GLU A 301 -3.38 -5.45 14.52
CA GLU A 301 -2.92 -6.52 13.62
C GLU A 301 -2.16 -6.02 12.37
N TYR A 302 -2.47 -4.82 11.87
CA TYR A 302 -1.81 -4.26 10.69
C TYR A 302 -0.31 -4.09 10.85
N LEU A 303 0.20 -3.85 12.08
CA LEU A 303 1.65 -3.79 12.34
C LEU A 303 2.35 -5.12 12.08
N GLN A 304 1.65 -6.25 12.29
CA GLN A 304 2.19 -7.57 11.99
C GLN A 304 2.26 -7.83 10.49
N TYR A 305 1.27 -7.34 9.72
CA TYR A 305 1.32 -7.44 8.26
C TYR A 305 2.48 -6.62 7.68
N SER A 306 2.67 -5.38 8.16
CA SER A 306 3.80 -4.53 7.75
C SER A 306 5.15 -5.17 8.07
N LEU A 307 5.33 -5.78 9.26
CA LEU A 307 6.54 -6.52 9.60
C LEU A 307 6.75 -7.73 8.69
N SER A 308 5.72 -8.54 8.46
CA SER A 308 5.82 -9.72 7.61
C SER A 308 6.21 -9.38 6.18
N LEU A 309 5.78 -8.20 5.69
CA LEU A 309 6.11 -7.71 4.37
C LEU A 309 7.61 -7.41 4.22
N ILE A 310 8.21 -6.84 5.24
CA ILE A 310 9.64 -6.43 5.23
C ILE A 310 10.58 -7.64 5.28
N HIS A 311 10.13 -8.77 5.80
CA HIS A 311 10.87 -10.04 5.80
C HIS A 311 10.86 -10.74 4.42
N ILE A 312 10.04 -10.31 3.49
CA ILE A 312 9.90 -10.84 2.14
C ILE A 312 10.73 -10.03 1.15
#